data_65056f956a52058858079885ca3afadb
#
_entry.id   65056f956a52058858079885ca3afadb
#
_cell.length_a   1.000
_cell.length_b   1.000
_cell.length_c   1.000
_cell.angle_alpha   90.00
_cell.angle_beta   90.00
_cell.angle_gamma   90.00
#
_symmetry.space_group_name_H-M   'P 1'
#
loop_
_entity.id
_entity.type
_entity.pdbx_description
1 polymer ?
#
loop_
_entity_poly.entity_id
_entity_poly.type
_entity_poly.pdbx_seq_one_letter_code
_entity_poly.pdbx_strand_id
1 'polypeptide(L)'
;MKKNNQNFDSIDIFQKMDFKASVRENLWLIYESKNKFSWFERPIDLAKLISSNIMAELCIYTNSINENNKYVYHLFNLCLSLISKNKILLSLIYFQVKILLSEGIFPEINICLLCNTSLNPGNYYLAFENGSLICSNCPISKNNSILLEEYEIRLLKFISKNEISSVDIINNKLSKNANIKLYKKLSEYLKYHTNQELKSEKIFFSSLN
;
A
#
# COMPACT_ATOMS: atom_id res chain seq x y z
N MET A 1 12.21 -5.48 -49.45
CA MET A 1 11.56 -5.01 -48.20
C MET A 1 11.55 -6.16 -47.19
N LYS A 2 12.39 -6.12 -46.16
CA LYS A 2 12.33 -7.10 -45.07
C LYS A 2 11.07 -6.81 -44.26
N LYS A 3 10.10 -7.72 -44.23
CA LYS A 3 9.00 -7.70 -43.24
C LYS A 3 9.64 -7.83 -41.88
N ASN A 4 9.71 -6.72 -41.13
CA ASN A 4 9.96 -6.79 -39.67
C ASN A 4 8.78 -7.52 -39.06
N ASN A 5 8.95 -8.81 -38.77
CA ASN A 5 8.05 -9.51 -37.86
C ASN A 5 8.24 -8.86 -36.47
N GLN A 6 7.44 -7.86 -36.19
CA GLN A 6 7.35 -7.28 -34.84
C GLN A 6 6.60 -8.30 -33.99
N ASN A 7 7.31 -8.97 -33.09
CA ASN A 7 6.72 -9.89 -32.13
C ASN A 7 6.21 -9.07 -30.95
N PHE A 8 4.91 -8.80 -30.93
CA PHE A 8 4.24 -8.18 -29.81
C PHE A 8 3.38 -9.21 -29.08
N ASP A 9 3.73 -9.51 -27.83
CA ASP A 9 2.79 -10.14 -26.94
C ASP A 9 1.72 -9.10 -26.52
N SER A 10 0.51 -9.55 -26.21
CA SER A 10 -0.55 -8.67 -25.76
C SER A 10 -0.13 -7.96 -24.47
N ILE A 11 -0.22 -6.63 -24.47
CA ILE A 11 0.12 -5.80 -23.32
C ILE A 11 -1.16 -5.60 -22.51
N ASP A 12 -1.09 -5.93 -21.23
CA ASP A 12 -2.21 -5.76 -20.30
C ASP A 12 -1.70 -5.33 -18.91
N ILE A 13 -2.61 -4.88 -18.05
CA ILE A 13 -2.29 -4.45 -16.70
C ILE A 13 -1.83 -5.62 -15.82
N PHE A 14 -0.97 -5.32 -14.83
CA PHE A 14 -0.42 -6.29 -13.87
C PHE A 14 0.28 -7.48 -14.53
N GLN A 15 1.00 -7.19 -15.60
CA GLN A 15 1.93 -8.09 -16.25
C GLN A 15 3.36 -7.57 -16.08
N LYS A 16 4.30 -8.48 -15.93
CA LYS A 16 5.73 -8.19 -16.05
C LYS A 16 6.17 -8.46 -17.47
N MET A 17 6.61 -7.42 -18.15
CA MET A 17 6.98 -7.50 -19.55
C MET A 17 8.40 -7.02 -19.79
N ASP A 18 9.08 -7.61 -20.76
CA ASP A 18 10.28 -7.06 -21.38
C ASP A 18 9.91 -6.30 -22.63
N PHE A 19 10.50 -5.14 -22.79
CA PHE A 19 10.32 -4.32 -23.99
C PHE A 19 11.67 -4.03 -24.63
N LYS A 20 11.71 -4.06 -25.97
CA LYS A 20 12.76 -3.36 -26.71
C LYS A 20 12.16 -2.08 -27.29
N ALA A 21 12.81 -0.97 -26.97
CA ALA A 21 12.34 0.34 -27.34
C ALA A 21 13.51 1.24 -27.75
N SER A 22 13.19 2.29 -28.51
CA SER A 22 14.10 3.39 -28.81
C SER A 22 13.46 4.70 -28.33
N VAL A 23 14.28 5.66 -27.92
CA VAL A 23 13.82 6.99 -27.54
C VAL A 23 13.92 7.91 -28.76
N ARG A 24 12.82 8.59 -29.09
CA ARG A 24 12.79 9.66 -30.11
C ARG A 24 11.97 10.82 -29.55
N GLU A 25 12.58 12.01 -29.49
CA GLU A 25 11.89 13.25 -29.08
C GLU A 25 11.08 13.11 -27.79
N ASN A 26 11.67 12.48 -26.76
CA ASN A 26 11.03 12.17 -25.46
C ASN A 26 9.91 11.12 -25.49
N LEU A 27 9.73 10.41 -26.61
CA LEU A 27 8.80 9.30 -26.72
C LEU A 27 9.54 7.97 -26.76
N TRP A 28 9.03 6.99 -26.05
CA TRP A 28 9.51 5.61 -26.13
C TRP A 28 8.75 4.88 -27.24
N LEU A 29 9.46 4.52 -28.32
CA LEU A 29 8.92 3.69 -29.39
C LEU A 29 9.24 2.23 -29.10
N ILE A 30 8.21 1.47 -28.70
CA ILE A 30 8.33 0.03 -28.43
C ILE A 30 8.22 -0.71 -29.76
N TYR A 31 9.19 -1.57 -30.07
CA TYR A 31 9.20 -2.39 -31.29
C TYR A 31 9.20 -3.89 -31.04
N GLU A 32 9.34 -4.31 -29.77
CA GLU A 32 9.18 -5.70 -29.33
C GLU A 32 8.65 -5.71 -27.90
N SER A 33 7.70 -6.58 -27.62
CA SER A 33 7.22 -6.83 -26.26
C SER A 33 7.13 -8.33 -25.99
N LYS A 34 7.56 -8.77 -24.83
CA LYS A 34 7.48 -10.15 -24.38
C LYS A 34 6.92 -10.23 -22.98
N ASN A 35 5.81 -10.94 -22.82
CA ASN A 35 5.25 -11.22 -21.49
C ASN A 35 6.16 -12.24 -20.77
N LYS A 36 6.64 -11.86 -19.58
CA LYS A 36 7.41 -12.72 -18.70
C LYS A 36 6.54 -13.42 -17.67
N PHE A 37 5.57 -12.69 -17.16
CA PHE A 37 4.72 -13.19 -16.09
C PHE A 37 3.46 -12.33 -15.94
N SER A 38 2.32 -12.98 -15.69
CA SER A 38 1.06 -12.34 -15.36
C SER A 38 0.68 -12.68 -13.92
N TRP A 39 0.42 -11.64 -13.10
CA TRP A 39 0.05 -11.85 -11.70
C TRP A 39 -1.34 -12.48 -11.54
N PHE A 40 -2.22 -12.29 -12.53
CA PHE A 40 -3.59 -12.76 -12.47
C PHE A 40 -3.96 -13.53 -13.74
N GLU A 41 -4.78 -14.57 -13.55
CA GLU A 41 -5.48 -15.24 -14.64
C GLU A 41 -6.59 -14.34 -15.21
N ARG A 42 -6.96 -14.55 -16.46
CA ARG A 42 -7.98 -13.76 -17.14
C ARG A 42 -9.30 -14.53 -17.22
N PRO A 43 -10.45 -13.87 -16.99
CA PRO A 43 -10.64 -12.47 -16.56
C PRO A 43 -10.16 -12.24 -15.11
N ILE A 44 -9.63 -11.03 -14.82
CA ILE A 44 -9.20 -10.69 -13.46
C ILE A 44 -10.43 -10.53 -12.57
N ASP A 45 -10.39 -11.13 -11.39
CA ASP A 45 -11.37 -10.91 -10.33
C ASP A 45 -11.44 -9.43 -9.94
N LEU A 46 -12.65 -8.90 -9.80
CA LEU A 46 -12.88 -7.47 -9.57
C LEU A 46 -12.21 -6.96 -8.29
N ALA A 47 -12.24 -7.73 -7.19
CA ALA A 47 -11.63 -7.33 -5.94
C ALA A 47 -10.08 -7.28 -6.07
N LYS A 48 -9.48 -8.23 -6.80
CA LYS A 48 -8.05 -8.22 -7.11
C LYS A 48 -7.67 -7.01 -7.97
N LEU A 49 -8.48 -6.72 -8.99
CA LEU A 49 -8.27 -5.59 -9.89
C LEU A 49 -8.31 -4.26 -9.12
N ILE A 50 -9.35 -4.02 -8.34
CA ILE A 50 -9.52 -2.78 -7.56
C ILE A 50 -8.38 -2.62 -6.57
N SER A 51 -8.03 -3.68 -5.82
CA SER A 51 -6.98 -3.64 -4.81
C SER A 51 -5.61 -3.36 -5.40
N SER A 52 -5.31 -3.92 -6.57
CA SER A 52 -4.06 -3.65 -7.28
C SER A 52 -4.01 -2.21 -7.80
N ASN A 53 -5.14 -1.66 -8.26
CA ASN A 53 -5.23 -0.26 -8.67
C ASN A 53 -5.03 0.70 -7.49
N ILE A 54 -5.53 0.40 -6.29
CA ILE A 54 -5.27 1.19 -5.08
C ILE A 54 -3.75 1.32 -4.84
N MET A 55 -3.02 0.21 -4.90
CA MET A 55 -1.56 0.25 -4.72
C MET A 55 -0.87 1.02 -5.85
N ALA A 56 -1.34 0.88 -7.10
CA ALA A 56 -0.80 1.63 -8.23
C ALA A 56 -1.04 3.15 -8.08
N GLU A 57 -2.23 3.57 -7.65
CA GLU A 57 -2.52 4.97 -7.34
C GLU A 57 -1.60 5.50 -6.23
N LEU A 58 -1.36 4.73 -5.16
CA LEU A 58 -0.41 5.11 -4.11
C LEU A 58 1.01 5.30 -4.66
N CYS A 59 1.48 4.41 -5.53
CA CYS A 59 2.77 4.57 -6.18
C CYS A 59 2.86 5.88 -6.99
N ILE A 60 1.79 6.28 -7.67
CA ILE A 60 1.76 7.51 -8.47
C ILE A 60 1.82 8.76 -7.57
N TYR A 61 1.16 8.71 -6.41
CA TYR A 61 1.09 9.87 -5.51
C TYR A 61 2.30 10.05 -4.62
N THR A 62 3.02 8.97 -4.33
CA THR A 62 4.18 8.99 -3.42
C THR A 62 5.52 9.00 -4.13
N ASN A 63 5.58 8.69 -5.42
CA ASN A 63 6.84 8.67 -6.16
C ASN A 63 6.89 9.79 -7.19
N SER A 64 8.01 10.49 -7.24
CA SER A 64 8.28 11.47 -8.28
C SER A 64 8.42 10.77 -9.63
N ILE A 65 7.87 11.39 -10.67
CA ILE A 65 8.05 10.94 -12.06
C ILE A 65 9.56 10.97 -12.36
N ASN A 66 10.11 9.85 -12.81
CA ASN A 66 11.52 9.63 -13.14
C ASN A 66 12.42 9.18 -11.98
N GLU A 67 11.93 8.94 -10.78
CA GLU A 67 12.71 8.30 -9.74
C GLU A 67 12.74 6.78 -9.93
N ASN A 68 13.97 6.21 -9.98
CA ASN A 68 14.14 4.76 -10.04
C ASN A 68 14.00 4.15 -8.64
N ASN A 69 12.76 4.07 -8.16
CA ASN A 69 12.47 3.51 -6.84
C ASN A 69 12.33 1.99 -6.90
N LYS A 70 13.48 1.30 -6.86
CA LYS A 70 13.53 -0.17 -6.87
C LYS A 70 12.79 -0.78 -5.68
N TYR A 71 12.82 -0.11 -4.52
CA TYR A 71 12.14 -0.60 -3.32
C TYR A 71 10.62 -0.67 -3.53
N VAL A 72 10.01 0.41 -4.00
CA VAL A 72 8.56 0.47 -4.26
C VAL A 72 8.17 -0.53 -5.34
N TYR A 73 8.99 -0.69 -6.39
CA TYR A 73 8.76 -1.71 -7.42
C TYR A 73 8.73 -3.13 -6.83
N HIS A 74 9.71 -3.48 -5.99
CA HIS A 74 9.75 -4.79 -5.34
C HIS A 74 8.58 -4.98 -4.37
N LEU A 75 8.26 -3.96 -3.57
CA LEU A 75 7.13 -3.97 -2.66
C LEU A 75 5.81 -4.19 -3.41
N PHE A 76 5.60 -3.48 -4.52
CA PHE A 76 4.41 -3.62 -5.36
C PHE A 76 4.25 -5.04 -5.88
N ASN A 77 5.31 -5.61 -6.48
CA ASN A 77 5.27 -6.99 -6.98
C ASN A 77 5.00 -8.02 -5.88
N LEU A 78 5.59 -7.82 -4.70
CA LEU A 78 5.38 -8.68 -3.53
C LEU A 78 3.91 -8.66 -3.09
N CYS A 79 3.32 -7.47 -3.03
CA CYS A 79 1.91 -7.29 -2.67
C CYS A 79 0.94 -7.84 -3.74
N LEU A 80 1.27 -7.71 -5.04
CA LEU A 80 0.51 -8.39 -6.10
C LEU A 80 0.51 -9.92 -5.93
N SER A 81 1.63 -10.51 -5.48
CA SER A 81 1.70 -11.93 -5.15
C SER A 81 0.77 -12.33 -4.00
N LEU A 82 0.55 -11.46 -3.01
CA LEU A 82 -0.43 -11.73 -1.95
C LEU A 82 -1.86 -11.62 -2.46
N ILE A 83 -2.14 -10.60 -3.27
CA ILE A 83 -3.47 -10.41 -3.88
C ILE A 83 -3.82 -11.62 -4.75
N SER A 84 -2.87 -12.16 -5.53
CA SER A 84 -3.10 -13.35 -6.35
C SER A 84 -3.51 -14.56 -5.50
N LYS A 85 -3.00 -14.65 -4.27
CA LYS A 85 -3.34 -15.67 -3.27
C LYS A 85 -4.57 -15.32 -2.42
N ASN A 86 -5.41 -14.38 -2.83
CA ASN A 86 -6.60 -13.88 -2.12
C ASN A 86 -6.34 -13.22 -0.75
N LYS A 87 -5.12 -12.76 -0.47
CA LYS A 87 -4.75 -12.08 0.77
C LYS A 87 -4.84 -10.55 0.63
N ILE A 88 -5.97 -10.07 0.12
CA ILE A 88 -6.18 -8.69 -0.32
C ILE A 88 -5.95 -7.68 0.80
N LEU A 89 -6.69 -7.77 1.91
CA LEU A 89 -6.60 -6.78 3.01
C LEU A 89 -5.21 -6.75 3.64
N LEU A 90 -4.59 -7.91 3.82
CA LEU A 90 -3.22 -7.99 4.33
C LEU A 90 -2.25 -7.27 3.39
N SER A 91 -2.39 -7.51 2.09
CA SER A 91 -1.58 -6.86 1.07
C SER A 91 -1.71 -5.34 1.12
N LEU A 92 -2.94 -4.83 1.20
CA LEU A 92 -3.21 -3.39 1.25
C LEU A 92 -2.64 -2.74 2.53
N ILE A 93 -2.87 -3.33 3.71
CA ILE A 93 -2.35 -2.83 4.99
C ILE A 93 -0.81 -2.85 4.97
N TYR A 94 -0.22 -3.95 4.54
CA TYR A 94 1.24 -4.07 4.46
C TYR A 94 1.83 -3.03 3.52
N PHE A 95 1.24 -2.87 2.33
CA PHE A 95 1.67 -1.89 1.35
C PHE A 95 1.61 -0.47 1.89
N GLN A 96 0.46 -0.07 2.50
CA GLN A 96 0.31 1.26 3.11
C GLN A 96 1.37 1.52 4.19
N VAL A 97 1.57 0.58 5.12
CA VAL A 97 2.58 0.74 6.19
C VAL A 97 3.99 0.90 5.62
N LYS A 98 4.35 0.11 4.61
CA LYS A 98 5.68 0.18 3.99
C LYS A 98 5.87 1.46 3.16
N ILE A 99 4.82 1.97 2.53
CA ILE A 99 4.85 3.29 1.87
C ILE A 99 5.00 4.40 2.91
N LEU A 100 4.22 4.39 4.01
CA LEU A 100 4.38 5.38 5.09
C LEU A 100 5.82 5.41 5.63
N LEU A 101 6.45 4.24 5.76
CA LEU A 101 7.86 4.14 6.18
C LEU A 101 8.83 4.71 5.13
N SER A 102 8.63 4.41 3.85
CA SER A 102 9.52 4.90 2.77
C SER A 102 9.42 6.41 2.59
N GLU A 103 8.24 6.99 2.82
CA GLU A 103 8.00 8.44 2.76
C GLU A 103 8.40 9.18 4.04
N GLY A 104 8.82 8.46 5.10
CA GLY A 104 9.18 9.06 6.38
C GLY A 104 8.01 9.64 7.18
N ILE A 105 6.77 9.25 6.84
CA ILE A 105 5.54 9.69 7.51
C ILE A 105 4.88 8.59 8.35
N PHE A 106 5.58 7.45 8.55
CA PHE A 106 5.09 6.42 9.46
C PHE A 106 5.04 6.97 10.89
N PRO A 107 3.91 6.81 11.62
CA PRO A 107 3.73 7.43 12.93
C PRO A 107 4.71 6.88 13.97
N GLU A 108 5.14 7.74 14.90
CA GLU A 108 5.82 7.29 16.12
C GLU A 108 4.81 6.60 17.05
N ILE A 109 5.04 5.31 17.29
CA ILE A 109 4.11 4.43 18.00
C ILE A 109 4.68 3.82 19.29
N ASN A 110 5.86 4.27 19.74
CA ASN A 110 6.50 3.74 20.93
C ASN A 110 6.43 4.68 22.13
N ILE A 111 6.38 5.98 21.89
CA ILE A 111 6.34 7.03 22.91
C ILE A 111 5.17 7.97 22.69
N CYS A 112 4.66 8.55 23.76
CA CYS A 112 3.67 9.63 23.67
C CYS A 112 4.36 10.93 23.26
N LEU A 113 3.84 11.57 22.21
CA LEU A 113 4.41 12.82 21.70
C LEU A 113 4.46 13.95 22.76
N LEU A 114 3.43 14.06 23.61
CA LEU A 114 3.28 15.22 24.50
C LEU A 114 4.04 15.09 25.81
N CYS A 115 4.13 13.88 26.38
CA CYS A 115 4.81 13.67 27.67
C CYS A 115 6.08 12.81 27.56
N ASN A 116 6.43 12.35 26.37
CA ASN A 116 7.61 11.52 26.08
C ASN A 116 7.68 10.19 26.88
N THR A 117 6.59 9.76 27.48
CA THR A 117 6.54 8.48 28.19
C THR A 117 6.40 7.33 27.21
N SER A 118 7.07 6.21 27.49
CA SER A 118 6.90 4.97 26.73
C SER A 118 5.45 4.49 26.82
N LEU A 119 4.91 4.07 25.66
CA LEU A 119 3.54 3.58 25.59
C LEU A 119 3.49 2.09 25.95
N ASN A 120 2.78 1.78 27.02
CA ASN A 120 2.43 0.41 27.42
C ASN A 120 1.40 -0.20 26.44
N PRO A 121 1.15 -1.51 26.47
CA PRO A 121 0.03 -2.09 25.74
C PRO A 121 -1.30 -1.40 26.11
N GLY A 122 -2.04 -0.95 25.10
CA GLY A 122 -3.30 -0.22 25.30
C GLY A 122 -3.80 0.48 24.03
N ASN A 123 -4.91 1.20 24.16
CA ASN A 123 -5.50 1.98 23.10
C ASN A 123 -5.01 3.43 23.17
N TYR A 124 -4.67 4.01 22.02
CA TYR A 124 -4.10 5.35 21.92
C TYR A 124 -4.68 6.12 20.75
N TYR A 125 -4.65 7.44 20.82
CA TYR A 125 -5.04 8.29 19.70
C TYR A 125 -3.83 8.58 18.81
N LEU A 126 -3.97 8.30 17.52
CA LEU A 126 -3.02 8.74 16.50
C LEU A 126 -3.38 10.17 16.10
N ALA A 127 -2.54 11.13 16.47
CA ALA A 127 -2.66 12.52 16.04
C ALA A 127 -2.06 12.68 14.65
N PHE A 128 -2.85 13.09 13.67
CA PHE A 128 -2.42 13.17 12.28
C PHE A 128 -1.37 14.26 12.07
N GLU A 129 -1.59 15.43 12.63
CA GLU A 129 -0.70 16.59 12.49
C GLU A 129 0.74 16.30 12.89
N ASN A 130 0.91 15.53 13.95
CA ASN A 130 2.23 15.23 14.52
C ASN A 130 2.76 13.85 14.14
N GLY A 131 1.94 13.02 13.49
CA GLY A 131 2.32 11.66 13.12
C GLY A 131 2.73 10.81 14.32
N SER A 132 1.99 10.88 15.45
CA SER A 132 2.40 10.23 16.70
C SER A 132 1.22 9.81 17.56
N LEU A 133 1.44 8.84 18.45
CA LEU A 133 0.44 8.43 19.43
C LEU A 133 0.45 9.36 20.64
N ILE A 134 -0.75 9.60 21.18
CA ILE A 134 -0.98 10.38 22.39
C ILE A 134 -1.60 9.49 23.45
N CYS A 135 -1.04 9.48 24.67
CA CYS A 135 -1.55 8.71 25.80
C CYS A 135 -2.84 9.32 26.36
N SER A 136 -3.60 8.52 27.12
CA SER A 136 -4.87 8.93 27.74
C SER A 136 -4.74 10.06 28.73
N ASN A 137 -3.54 10.29 29.29
CA ASN A 137 -3.28 11.32 30.30
C ASN A 137 -2.97 12.70 29.68
N CYS A 138 -2.78 12.76 28.36
CA CYS A 138 -2.48 13.98 27.64
C CYS A 138 -3.72 14.56 26.95
N PRO A 139 -3.79 15.89 26.75
CA PRO A 139 -4.90 16.50 26.04
C PRO A 139 -4.91 16.07 24.57
N ILE A 140 -6.08 15.68 24.07
CA ILE A 140 -6.27 15.17 22.74
C ILE A 140 -7.19 16.10 21.95
N SER A 141 -6.72 16.60 20.81
CA SER A 141 -7.60 17.24 19.84
C SER A 141 -8.33 16.16 19.04
N LYS A 142 -9.64 16.05 19.20
CA LYS A 142 -10.45 15.04 18.50
C LYS A 142 -10.60 15.28 17.00
N ASN A 143 -10.37 16.50 16.54
CA ASN A 143 -10.67 16.87 15.15
C ASN A 143 -9.72 16.27 14.10
N ASN A 144 -8.47 15.97 14.49
CA ASN A 144 -7.46 15.41 13.60
C ASN A 144 -6.75 14.22 14.28
N SER A 145 -7.51 13.36 14.92
CA SER A 145 -6.97 12.16 15.54
C SER A 145 -7.93 10.98 15.43
N ILE A 146 -7.38 9.79 15.37
CA ILE A 146 -8.15 8.54 15.30
C ILE A 146 -7.70 7.58 16.39
N LEU A 147 -8.67 6.91 17.03
CA LEU A 147 -8.36 5.91 18.05
C LEU A 147 -7.80 4.66 17.38
N LEU A 148 -6.59 4.26 17.78
CA LEU A 148 -6.01 2.94 17.48
C LEU A 148 -6.18 2.02 18.68
N GLU A 149 -6.69 0.83 18.43
CA GLU A 149 -6.81 -0.22 19.42
C GLU A 149 -5.45 -0.92 19.62
N GLU A 150 -5.24 -1.53 20.78
CA GLU A 150 -3.97 -2.18 21.11
C GLU A 150 -3.51 -3.19 20.05
N TYR A 151 -4.43 -4.01 19.53
CA TYR A 151 -4.08 -4.99 18.49
C TYR A 151 -3.62 -4.33 17.19
N GLU A 152 -4.21 -3.17 16.83
CA GLU A 152 -3.82 -2.41 15.64
C GLU A 152 -2.40 -1.88 15.78
N ILE A 153 -2.09 -1.31 16.94
CA ILE A 153 -0.74 -0.81 17.25
C ILE A 153 0.28 -1.95 17.24
N ARG A 154 -0.05 -3.10 17.83
CA ARG A 154 0.82 -4.28 17.79
C ARG A 154 1.06 -4.75 16.35
N LEU A 155 0.01 -4.76 15.51
CA LEU A 155 0.14 -5.14 14.10
C LEU A 155 1.01 -4.14 13.33
N LEU A 156 0.80 -2.83 13.53
CA LEU A 156 1.62 -1.79 12.92
C LEU A 156 3.09 -1.91 13.31
N LYS A 157 3.39 -2.09 14.62
CA LYS A 157 4.74 -2.36 15.14
C LYS A 157 5.38 -3.59 14.49
N PHE A 158 4.58 -4.64 14.32
CA PHE A 158 5.06 -5.88 13.71
C PHE A 158 5.36 -5.70 12.23
N ILE A 159 4.42 -5.12 11.47
CA ILE A 159 4.60 -4.88 10.03
C ILE A 159 5.79 -3.92 9.77
N SER A 160 5.96 -2.89 10.60
CA SER A 160 7.04 -1.92 10.40
C SER A 160 8.43 -2.58 10.44
N LYS A 161 8.61 -3.59 11.28
CA LYS A 161 9.90 -4.25 11.54
C LYS A 161 10.14 -5.53 10.74
N ASN A 162 9.10 -6.13 10.18
CA ASN A 162 9.19 -7.47 9.61
C ASN A 162 8.88 -7.50 8.10
N GLU A 163 9.39 -8.54 7.46
CA GLU A 163 9.05 -8.87 6.10
C GLU A 163 7.69 -9.58 6.01
N ILE A 164 7.14 -9.59 4.81
CA ILE A 164 5.78 -10.07 4.54
C ILE A 164 5.57 -11.56 4.88
N SER A 165 6.58 -12.39 4.72
CA SER A 165 6.52 -13.82 5.06
C SER A 165 6.19 -14.06 6.53
N SER A 166 6.70 -13.20 7.42
CA SER A 166 6.42 -13.25 8.85
C SER A 166 5.04 -12.66 9.18
N VAL A 167 4.62 -11.64 8.44
CA VAL A 167 3.31 -10.97 8.65
C VAL A 167 2.15 -11.89 8.28
N ASP A 168 2.32 -12.72 7.28
CA ASP A 168 1.32 -13.68 6.82
C ASP A 168 0.88 -14.68 7.90
N ILE A 169 1.79 -15.08 8.78
CA ILE A 169 1.53 -15.99 9.89
C ILE A 169 0.58 -15.37 10.93
N ILE A 170 0.67 -14.05 11.15
CA ILE A 170 -0.12 -13.35 12.16
C ILE A 170 -1.51 -12.98 11.66
N ASN A 171 -1.63 -12.63 10.37
CA ASN A 171 -2.90 -12.17 9.81
C ASN A 171 -4.01 -13.24 9.88
N ASN A 172 -3.66 -14.51 9.92
CA ASN A 172 -4.64 -15.61 10.08
C ASN A 172 -5.37 -15.59 11.43
N LYS A 173 -4.93 -14.75 12.38
CA LYS A 173 -5.54 -14.59 13.71
C LYS A 173 -6.48 -13.39 13.83
N LEU A 174 -6.51 -12.50 12.82
CA LEU A 174 -7.35 -11.30 12.85
C LEU A 174 -8.63 -11.49 12.04
N SER A 175 -9.75 -11.00 12.57
CA SER A 175 -11.01 -11.02 11.81
C SER A 175 -10.95 -10.10 10.59
N LYS A 176 -11.72 -10.43 9.55
CA LYS A 176 -11.85 -9.59 8.35
C LYS A 176 -12.26 -8.16 8.73
N ASN A 177 -13.22 -8.01 9.67
CA ASN A 177 -13.71 -6.70 10.09
C ASN A 177 -12.62 -5.86 10.79
N ALA A 178 -11.77 -6.48 11.61
CA ALA A 178 -10.64 -5.79 12.25
C ALA A 178 -9.66 -5.24 11.21
N ASN A 179 -9.32 -6.03 10.20
CA ASN A 179 -8.45 -5.60 9.11
C ASN A 179 -9.06 -4.46 8.27
N ILE A 180 -10.37 -4.50 8.00
CA ILE A 180 -11.07 -3.41 7.29
C ILE A 180 -11.01 -2.12 8.10
N LYS A 181 -11.25 -2.17 9.42
CA LYS A 181 -11.17 -1.00 10.29
C LYS A 181 -9.76 -0.39 10.28
N LEU A 182 -8.73 -1.21 10.47
CA LEU A 182 -7.35 -0.73 10.43
C LEU A 182 -7.00 -0.12 9.07
N TYR A 183 -7.37 -0.80 7.98
CA TYR A 183 -7.14 -0.30 6.63
C TYR A 183 -7.77 1.09 6.44
N LYS A 184 -9.03 1.30 6.85
CA LYS A 184 -9.70 2.61 6.78
C LYS A 184 -8.97 3.70 7.55
N LYS A 185 -8.51 3.39 8.78
CA LYS A 185 -7.75 4.33 9.61
C LYS A 185 -6.43 4.75 8.97
N LEU A 186 -5.72 3.80 8.36
CA LEU A 186 -4.49 4.09 7.63
C LEU A 186 -4.76 4.92 6.38
N SER A 187 -5.86 4.68 5.67
CA SER A 187 -6.27 5.48 4.50
C SER A 187 -6.59 6.91 4.88
N GLU A 188 -7.28 7.15 6.01
CA GLU A 188 -7.54 8.49 6.52
C GLU A 188 -6.22 9.21 6.88
N TYR A 189 -5.31 8.53 7.53
CA TYR A 189 -3.98 9.05 7.85
C TYR A 189 -3.16 9.39 6.60
N LEU A 190 -3.12 8.49 5.61
CA LEU A 190 -2.47 8.73 4.33
C LEU A 190 -3.08 9.93 3.59
N LYS A 191 -4.42 10.00 3.53
CA LYS A 191 -5.13 11.12 2.89
C LYS A 191 -4.75 12.45 3.54
N TYR A 192 -4.64 12.49 4.87
CA TYR A 192 -4.23 13.70 5.59
C TYR A 192 -2.85 14.19 5.15
N HIS A 193 -1.86 13.28 5.06
CA HIS A 193 -0.47 13.63 4.74
C HIS A 193 -0.23 13.87 3.24
N THR A 194 -0.94 13.17 2.37
CA THR A 194 -0.76 13.30 0.92
C THR A 194 -1.70 14.32 0.28
N ASN A 195 -2.75 14.71 0.99
CA ASN A 195 -3.87 15.50 0.46
C ASN A 195 -4.50 14.90 -0.82
N GLN A 196 -4.44 13.57 -0.94
CA GLN A 196 -4.93 12.82 -2.10
C GLN A 196 -6.02 11.83 -1.70
N GLU A 197 -7.02 11.66 -2.56
CA GLU A 197 -8.03 10.62 -2.44
C GLU A 197 -7.83 9.56 -3.52
N LEU A 198 -7.72 8.30 -3.08
CA LEU A 198 -7.61 7.19 -4.00
C LEU A 198 -8.97 6.86 -4.62
N LYS A 199 -9.08 6.97 -5.94
CA LYS A 199 -10.34 6.72 -6.67
C LYS A 199 -10.77 5.26 -6.55
N SER A 200 -9.84 4.35 -6.69
CA SER A 200 -10.09 2.90 -6.58
C SER A 200 -10.54 2.50 -5.17
N GLU A 201 -10.13 3.23 -4.14
CA GLU A 201 -10.53 2.96 -2.76
C GLU A 201 -12.02 3.22 -2.51
N LYS A 202 -12.60 4.23 -3.14
CA LYS A 202 -14.05 4.49 -3.09
C LYS A 202 -14.85 3.31 -3.63
N ILE A 203 -14.37 2.73 -4.74
CA ILE A 203 -14.99 1.55 -5.36
C ILE A 203 -14.82 0.32 -4.45
N PHE A 204 -13.62 0.15 -3.87
CA PHE A 204 -13.34 -0.95 -2.95
C PHE A 204 -14.28 -0.95 -1.75
N PHE A 205 -14.46 0.18 -1.07
CA PHE A 205 -15.35 0.26 0.08
C PHE A 205 -16.82 0.06 -0.28
N SER A 206 -17.28 0.51 -1.45
CA SER A 206 -18.65 0.24 -1.91
C SER A 206 -18.89 -1.23 -2.24
N SER A 207 -17.86 -1.99 -2.59
CA SER A 207 -17.95 -3.43 -2.86
C SER A 207 -17.93 -4.31 -1.60
N LEU A 208 -17.60 -3.74 -0.43
CA LEU A 208 -17.57 -4.46 0.85
C LEU A 208 -18.94 -4.46 1.58
N ASN A 209 -19.85 -3.60 1.16
CA ASN A 209 -21.22 -3.51 1.67
C ASN A 209 -22.13 -4.46 0.91
#